data_cad419c12c816fa167a4f58d84e1511a
#
_entry.id   cad419c12c816fa167a4f58d84e1511a
#
_cell.length_a   1.000
_cell.length_b   1.000
_cell.length_c   1.000
_cell.angle_alpha   90.00
_cell.angle_beta   90.00
_cell.angle_gamma   90.00
#
_symmetry.space_group_name_H-M   'P 1'
#
loop_
_entity.id
_entity.type
_entity.pdbx_description
1 polymer ?
#
loop_
_entity_poly.entity_id
_entity_poly.type
_entity_poly.pdbx_seq_one_letter_code
_entity_poly.pdbx_strand_id
1 'polypeptide(L)'
;QNIDKIDNSGNITKVDNNATITELTNVANAKIETFDNQGNVTNAFTNEGTIDNLNNNTGGTLNDVTNAGTGNIGTLKNEGTLNGTLTNENGGTIGTIDNSSNITRIDNQEGGTITNLNNNATGQIDVFDNSGSVTNDFRNEGQITTLNNNATGSMNNLTNATNASIGTLTNEGTLTGGITNETNAQIDSIMNRNDLDTINNAGTITSIANESGATITTINNQSTGDITDITNAVDSTIETFTNAGTVHNDFTND
;
A
#
# COMPACT_ATOMS: atom_id res chain seq x y z
N GLN A 1 -6.70 5.08 -32.64
CA GLN A 1 -7.53 6.29 -32.70
C GLN A 1 -7.76 6.80 -31.29
N ASN A 2 -7.54 8.10 -31.07
CA ASN A 2 -7.76 8.69 -29.75
C ASN A 2 -9.25 8.82 -29.45
N ILE A 3 -9.59 8.69 -28.19
CA ILE A 3 -10.95 8.85 -27.64
C ILE A 3 -10.89 9.98 -26.62
N ASP A 4 -11.68 11.02 -26.79
CA ASP A 4 -11.69 12.13 -25.85
C ASP A 4 -12.35 11.75 -24.54
N LYS A 5 -13.49 11.03 -24.60
CA LYS A 5 -14.23 10.64 -23.42
C LYS A 5 -14.96 9.32 -23.58
N ILE A 6 -14.96 8.52 -22.51
CA ILE A 6 -15.83 7.35 -22.33
C ILE A 6 -16.70 7.60 -21.09
N ASP A 7 -18.00 7.73 -21.28
CA ASP A 7 -18.98 7.74 -20.19
C ASP A 7 -19.80 6.44 -20.25
N ASN A 8 -19.52 5.53 -19.32
CA ASN A 8 -20.27 4.29 -19.23
C ASN A 8 -21.41 4.42 -18.22
N SER A 9 -22.64 4.24 -18.70
CA SER A 9 -23.86 4.19 -17.87
C SER A 9 -24.58 2.83 -17.97
N GLY A 10 -23.94 1.84 -18.57
CA GLY A 10 -24.48 0.49 -18.77
C GLY A 10 -23.43 -0.58 -18.51
N ASN A 11 -23.50 -1.66 -19.29
CA ASN A 11 -22.53 -2.76 -19.20
C ASN A 11 -21.59 -2.76 -20.40
N ILE A 12 -20.31 -2.73 -20.15
CA ILE A 12 -19.28 -2.92 -21.14
C ILE A 12 -18.50 -4.20 -20.77
N THR A 13 -18.45 -5.16 -21.67
CA THR A 13 -17.69 -6.39 -21.45
C THR A 13 -16.18 -6.11 -21.52
N LYS A 14 -15.74 -5.28 -22.47
CA LYS A 14 -14.31 -5.00 -22.63
C LYS A 14 -14.05 -3.63 -23.22
N VAL A 15 -13.05 -2.94 -22.64
CA VAL A 15 -12.40 -1.77 -23.22
C VAL A 15 -10.93 -2.12 -23.46
N ASP A 16 -10.47 -2.10 -24.71
CA ASP A 16 -9.07 -2.24 -25.09
C ASP A 16 -8.52 -0.88 -25.51
N ASN A 17 -7.68 -0.28 -24.68
CA ASN A 17 -7.02 0.98 -25.00
C ASN A 17 -5.59 0.75 -25.49
N ASN A 18 -5.37 0.93 -26.79
CA ASN A 18 -4.05 0.87 -27.44
C ASN A 18 -3.61 2.25 -27.97
N ALA A 19 -4.29 3.32 -27.56
CA ALA A 19 -4.03 4.69 -28.02
C ALA A 19 -4.19 5.66 -26.85
N THR A 20 -4.88 6.77 -27.01
CA THR A 20 -5.15 7.71 -25.93
C THR A 20 -6.63 7.77 -25.63
N ILE A 21 -6.98 7.62 -24.37
CA ILE A 21 -8.26 8.01 -23.81
C ILE A 21 -7.98 9.23 -22.93
N THR A 22 -8.67 10.35 -23.17
CA THR A 22 -8.45 11.53 -22.35
C THR A 22 -9.13 11.37 -20.99
N GLU A 23 -10.38 10.87 -20.97
CA GLU A 23 -11.17 10.73 -19.75
C GLU A 23 -12.03 9.45 -19.82
N LEU A 24 -12.16 8.74 -18.69
CA LEU A 24 -13.10 7.65 -18.54
C LEU A 24 -13.89 7.81 -17.25
N THR A 25 -15.22 7.71 -17.36
CA THR A 25 -16.11 7.64 -16.21
C THR A 25 -16.99 6.39 -16.29
N ASN A 26 -16.95 5.55 -15.27
CA ASN A 26 -17.86 4.45 -15.07
C ASN A 26 -18.84 4.85 -13.95
N VAL A 27 -20.03 5.30 -14.32
CA VAL A 27 -20.97 5.89 -13.35
C VAL A 27 -21.59 4.85 -12.42
N ALA A 28 -22.20 5.29 -11.35
CA ALA A 28 -22.86 4.42 -10.37
C ALA A 28 -23.84 3.43 -11.04
N ASN A 29 -23.81 2.17 -10.60
CA ASN A 29 -24.53 1.01 -11.14
C ASN A 29 -24.09 0.56 -12.56
N ALA A 30 -23.16 1.23 -13.21
CA ALA A 30 -22.59 0.76 -14.46
C ALA A 30 -21.49 -0.30 -14.22
N LYS A 31 -21.23 -1.09 -15.22
CA LYS A 31 -20.22 -2.16 -15.14
C LYS A 31 -19.27 -2.12 -16.33
N ILE A 32 -17.98 -2.30 -16.03
CA ILE A 32 -16.96 -2.70 -17.00
C ILE A 32 -16.37 -4.02 -16.51
N GLU A 33 -16.49 -5.11 -17.31
CA GLU A 33 -15.91 -6.40 -16.89
C GLU A 33 -14.39 -6.35 -16.99
N THR A 34 -13.84 -5.83 -18.08
CA THR A 34 -12.39 -5.70 -18.25
C THR A 34 -12.03 -4.39 -18.92
N PHE A 35 -11.10 -3.68 -18.33
CA PHE A 35 -10.40 -2.54 -18.92
C PHE A 35 -8.93 -2.89 -19.09
N ASP A 36 -8.49 -3.06 -20.35
CA ASP A 36 -7.08 -3.32 -20.70
C ASP A 36 -6.45 -2.05 -21.26
N ASN A 37 -5.42 -1.55 -20.59
CA ASN A 37 -4.69 -0.38 -21.03
C ASN A 37 -3.26 -0.72 -21.46
N GLN A 38 -2.96 -0.52 -22.73
CA GLN A 38 -1.61 -0.53 -23.32
C GLN A 38 -1.24 0.84 -23.90
N GLY A 39 -2.17 1.80 -23.86
CA GLY A 39 -2.00 3.17 -24.27
C GLY A 39 -1.98 4.14 -23.10
N ASN A 40 -2.50 5.32 -23.29
CA ASN A 40 -2.51 6.36 -22.28
C ASN A 40 -3.94 6.70 -21.84
N VAL A 41 -4.17 6.82 -20.53
CA VAL A 41 -5.31 7.56 -19.98
C VAL A 41 -4.73 8.83 -19.37
N THR A 42 -5.00 9.99 -19.99
CA THR A 42 -4.22 11.22 -19.75
C THR A 42 -4.76 12.15 -18.68
N ASN A 43 -6.05 12.05 -18.37
CA ASN A 43 -6.68 12.85 -17.31
C ASN A 43 -7.28 11.93 -16.26
N ALA A 44 -8.58 12.07 -15.98
CA ALA A 44 -9.24 11.31 -14.94
C ALA A 44 -9.76 9.95 -15.44
N PHE A 45 -9.50 8.92 -14.65
CA PHE A 45 -10.20 7.64 -14.70
C PHE A 45 -11.05 7.54 -13.42
N THR A 46 -12.37 7.70 -13.53
CA THR A 46 -13.27 7.68 -12.38
C THR A 46 -14.18 6.45 -12.42
N ASN A 47 -14.19 5.68 -11.34
CA ASN A 47 -15.09 4.56 -11.14
C ASN A 47 -16.03 4.81 -9.97
N GLU A 48 -17.31 4.97 -10.24
CA GLU A 48 -18.40 5.00 -9.24
C GLU A 48 -19.22 3.69 -9.27
N GLY A 49 -19.04 2.89 -10.32
CA GLY A 49 -19.71 1.61 -10.56
C GLY A 49 -18.82 0.41 -10.24
N THR A 50 -18.89 -0.63 -11.06
CA THR A 50 -18.09 -1.83 -10.89
C THR A 50 -17.12 -2.00 -12.06
N ILE A 51 -15.86 -2.27 -11.76
CA ILE A 51 -14.87 -2.75 -12.72
C ILE A 51 -14.34 -4.07 -12.17
N ASP A 52 -14.58 -5.19 -12.88
CA ASP A 52 -14.07 -6.47 -12.39
C ASP A 52 -12.55 -6.55 -12.50
N ASN A 53 -11.99 -6.13 -13.65
CA ASN A 53 -10.53 -6.12 -13.87
C ASN A 53 -10.11 -4.81 -14.53
N LEU A 54 -9.23 -4.08 -13.87
CA LEU A 54 -8.54 -2.90 -14.37
C LEU A 54 -7.07 -3.27 -14.57
N ASN A 55 -6.68 -3.51 -15.81
CA ASN A 55 -5.33 -3.93 -16.18
C ASN A 55 -4.58 -2.79 -16.85
N ASN A 56 -3.56 -2.26 -16.20
CA ASN A 56 -2.60 -1.37 -16.82
C ASN A 56 -1.41 -2.22 -17.27
N ASN A 57 -1.45 -2.64 -18.51
CA ASN A 57 -0.47 -3.57 -19.07
C ASN A 57 0.86 -2.86 -19.39
N THR A 58 1.90 -3.65 -19.66
CA THR A 58 3.22 -3.13 -20.04
C THR A 58 3.13 -2.11 -21.17
N GLY A 59 3.70 -0.93 -20.97
CA GLY A 59 3.63 0.22 -21.89
C GLY A 59 2.43 1.12 -21.68
N GLY A 60 1.42 0.68 -20.92
CA GLY A 60 0.26 1.49 -20.57
C GLY A 60 0.59 2.55 -19.51
N THR A 61 -0.04 3.71 -19.63
CA THR A 61 0.05 4.77 -18.64
C THR A 61 -1.35 5.15 -18.16
N LEU A 62 -1.54 5.16 -16.85
CA LEU A 62 -2.67 5.78 -16.19
C LEU A 62 -2.16 7.00 -15.42
N ASN A 63 -2.85 8.13 -15.52
CA ASN A 63 -2.59 9.26 -14.63
C ASN A 63 -3.34 9.05 -13.32
N ASP A 64 -4.39 9.78 -13.06
CA ASP A 64 -5.15 9.60 -11.83
C ASP A 64 -6.25 8.56 -12.02
N VAL A 65 -6.39 7.67 -11.04
CA VAL A 65 -7.47 6.69 -10.94
C VAL A 65 -8.23 6.94 -9.65
N THR A 66 -9.50 7.27 -9.74
CA THR A 66 -10.37 7.48 -8.57
C THR A 66 -11.43 6.41 -8.52
N ASN A 67 -11.43 5.61 -7.46
CA ASN A 67 -12.51 4.71 -7.11
C ASN A 67 -13.42 5.42 -6.11
N ALA A 68 -14.46 6.09 -6.62
CA ALA A 68 -15.24 7.07 -5.91
C ALA A 68 -16.53 6.51 -5.30
N GLY A 69 -16.94 7.03 -4.18
CA GLY A 69 -18.22 6.69 -3.54
C GLY A 69 -18.35 5.17 -3.32
N THR A 70 -19.35 4.54 -3.94
CA THR A 70 -19.57 3.09 -3.86
C THR A 70 -18.87 2.29 -4.97
N GLY A 71 -17.89 2.87 -5.62
CA GLY A 71 -17.13 2.23 -6.68
C GLY A 71 -16.44 0.93 -6.21
N ASN A 72 -16.50 -0.08 -7.06
CA ASN A 72 -15.84 -1.36 -6.79
C ASN A 72 -14.88 -1.70 -7.93
N ILE A 73 -13.61 -1.90 -7.60
CA ILE A 73 -12.61 -2.48 -8.50
C ILE A 73 -12.26 -3.85 -7.95
N GLY A 74 -12.58 -4.92 -8.67
CA GLY A 74 -12.28 -6.29 -8.24
C GLY A 74 -10.76 -6.51 -8.17
N THR A 75 -10.07 -6.31 -9.28
CA THR A 75 -8.61 -6.37 -9.36
C THR A 75 -8.07 -5.18 -10.14
N LEU A 76 -7.08 -4.50 -9.57
CA LEU A 76 -6.23 -3.55 -10.27
C LEU A 76 -4.86 -4.20 -10.45
N LYS A 77 -4.49 -4.48 -11.70
CA LYS A 77 -3.18 -5.01 -12.07
C LYS A 77 -2.36 -3.92 -12.75
N ASN A 78 -1.20 -3.59 -12.19
CA ASN A 78 -0.30 -2.59 -12.77
C ASN A 78 1.01 -3.22 -13.23
N GLU A 79 1.17 -3.38 -14.53
CA GLU A 79 2.42 -3.74 -15.22
C GLU A 79 2.97 -2.57 -16.05
N GLY A 80 2.20 -1.48 -16.16
CA GLY A 80 2.57 -0.23 -16.79
C GLY A 80 2.96 0.82 -15.76
N THR A 81 2.64 2.08 -16.02
CA THR A 81 2.93 3.17 -15.08
C THR A 81 1.64 3.85 -14.62
N LEU A 82 1.49 4.04 -13.33
CA LEU A 82 0.48 4.91 -12.74
C LEU A 82 1.19 6.16 -12.23
N ASN A 83 1.18 7.23 -13.04
CA ASN A 83 1.94 8.46 -12.79
C ASN A 83 1.30 9.39 -11.75
N GLY A 84 -0.01 9.32 -11.60
CA GLY A 84 -0.76 10.13 -10.64
C GLY A 84 -1.09 9.36 -9.36
N THR A 85 -2.25 9.63 -8.83
CA THR A 85 -2.75 9.00 -7.60
C THR A 85 -3.81 7.95 -7.92
N LEU A 86 -3.68 6.78 -7.32
CA LEU A 86 -4.78 5.83 -7.14
C LEU A 86 -5.50 6.21 -5.84
N THR A 87 -6.65 6.86 -5.97
CA THR A 87 -7.47 7.27 -4.83
C THR A 87 -8.61 6.28 -4.63
N ASN A 88 -8.73 5.71 -3.45
CA ASN A 88 -9.89 4.92 -3.04
C ASN A 88 -10.67 5.70 -2.00
N GLU A 89 -11.76 6.33 -2.42
CA GLU A 89 -12.55 7.24 -1.59
C GLU A 89 -13.44 6.50 -0.58
N ASN A 90 -14.09 7.25 0.29
CA ASN A 90 -15.05 6.75 1.26
C ASN A 90 -16.15 5.91 0.59
N GLY A 91 -16.31 4.67 1.05
CA GLY A 91 -17.24 3.69 0.49
C GLY A 91 -16.69 2.90 -0.71
N GLY A 92 -15.59 3.34 -1.31
CA GLY A 92 -14.91 2.63 -2.40
C GLY A 92 -14.26 1.33 -1.92
N THR A 93 -14.31 0.30 -2.75
CA THR A 93 -13.67 -0.98 -2.47
C THR A 93 -12.75 -1.38 -3.61
N ILE A 94 -11.52 -1.76 -3.29
CA ILE A 94 -10.59 -2.41 -4.21
C ILE A 94 -10.28 -3.79 -3.65
N GLY A 95 -10.63 -4.85 -4.38
CA GLY A 95 -10.42 -6.22 -3.93
C GLY A 95 -8.94 -6.56 -3.87
N THR A 96 -8.21 -6.37 -4.97
CA THR A 96 -6.77 -6.63 -5.00
C THR A 96 -6.06 -5.57 -5.81
N ILE A 97 -4.93 -5.09 -5.29
CA ILE A 97 -3.94 -4.33 -6.04
C ILE A 97 -2.72 -5.22 -6.24
N ASP A 98 -2.41 -5.55 -7.49
CA ASP A 98 -1.20 -6.29 -7.89
C ASP A 98 -0.29 -5.34 -8.68
N ASN A 99 0.77 -4.85 -8.01
CA ASN A 99 1.72 -3.92 -8.63
C ASN A 99 3.01 -4.64 -9.01
N SER A 100 3.36 -4.62 -10.28
CA SER A 100 4.63 -5.14 -10.82
C SER A 100 5.46 -4.05 -11.53
N SER A 101 5.05 -2.77 -11.41
CA SER A 101 5.75 -1.64 -12.02
C SER A 101 5.60 -0.40 -11.11
N ASN A 102 5.56 0.79 -11.67
CA ASN A 102 5.54 2.02 -10.87
C ASN A 102 4.14 2.51 -10.56
N ILE A 103 3.90 2.79 -9.30
CA ILE A 103 2.76 3.58 -8.80
C ILE A 103 3.33 4.74 -7.99
N THR A 104 3.05 5.98 -8.41
CA THR A 104 3.51 7.17 -7.69
C THR A 104 2.85 7.30 -6.33
N ARG A 105 1.53 7.10 -6.26
CA ARG A 105 0.82 7.21 -4.99
C ARG A 105 -0.44 6.34 -4.96
N ILE A 106 -0.66 5.71 -3.80
CA ILE A 106 -1.94 5.10 -3.43
C ILE A 106 -2.45 5.87 -2.22
N ASP A 107 -3.67 6.38 -2.31
CA ASP A 107 -4.38 7.10 -1.24
C ASP A 107 -5.68 6.36 -0.92
N ASN A 108 -5.64 5.53 0.12
CA ASN A 108 -6.83 4.86 0.65
C ASN A 108 -7.45 5.75 1.72
N GLN A 109 -8.46 6.50 1.37
CA GLN A 109 -9.09 7.49 2.23
C GLN A 109 -9.95 6.84 3.33
N GLU A 110 -10.30 7.63 4.34
CA GLU A 110 -11.20 7.19 5.41
C GLU A 110 -12.49 6.61 4.83
N GLY A 111 -12.86 5.40 5.28
CA GLY A 111 -14.00 4.63 4.76
C GLY A 111 -13.75 3.88 3.45
N GLY A 112 -12.61 4.08 2.80
CA GLY A 112 -12.16 3.25 1.67
C GLY A 112 -11.62 1.90 2.16
N THR A 113 -11.84 0.85 1.36
CA THR A 113 -11.35 -0.51 1.69
C THR A 113 -10.50 -1.06 0.56
N ILE A 114 -9.30 -1.51 0.90
CA ILE A 114 -8.45 -2.35 0.05
C ILE A 114 -8.38 -3.72 0.73
N THR A 115 -8.74 -4.80 0.00
CA THR A 115 -8.70 -6.12 0.62
C THR A 115 -7.30 -6.69 0.65
N ASN A 116 -6.59 -6.69 -0.48
CA ASN A 116 -5.21 -7.16 -0.58
C ASN A 116 -4.36 -6.14 -1.34
N LEU A 117 -3.10 -5.96 -0.90
CA LEU A 117 -2.11 -5.19 -1.64
C LEU A 117 -0.84 -6.02 -1.80
N ASN A 118 -0.49 -6.33 -3.03
CA ASN A 118 0.72 -7.04 -3.42
C ASN A 118 1.60 -6.10 -4.23
N ASN A 119 2.74 -5.71 -3.67
CA ASN A 119 3.78 -5.01 -4.42
C ASN A 119 4.82 -6.05 -4.82
N ASN A 120 4.71 -6.57 -6.04
CA ASN A 120 5.53 -7.67 -6.53
C ASN A 120 7.02 -7.28 -6.68
N ALA A 121 7.92 -8.23 -6.93
CA ALA A 121 9.37 -8.03 -6.89
C ALA A 121 9.92 -6.89 -7.77
N THR A 122 9.25 -6.54 -8.87
CA THR A 122 9.60 -5.41 -9.73
C THR A 122 8.77 -4.15 -9.45
N GLY A 123 7.83 -4.24 -8.52
CA GLY A 123 6.91 -3.16 -8.18
C GLY A 123 7.60 -2.08 -7.36
N GLN A 124 7.27 -0.83 -7.67
CA GLN A 124 7.67 0.34 -6.92
C GLN A 124 6.41 1.14 -6.54
N ILE A 125 6.32 1.52 -5.29
CA ILE A 125 5.29 2.43 -4.78
C ILE A 125 6.04 3.57 -4.09
N ASP A 126 5.90 4.81 -4.60
CA ASP A 126 6.60 5.91 -3.95
C ASP A 126 5.91 6.27 -2.63
N VAL A 127 4.58 6.39 -2.63
CA VAL A 127 3.82 6.70 -1.41
C VAL A 127 2.58 5.81 -1.31
N PHE A 128 2.41 5.18 -0.16
CA PHE A 128 1.15 4.56 0.24
C PHE A 128 0.63 5.24 1.50
N ASP A 129 -0.51 5.93 1.38
CA ASP A 129 -1.22 6.54 2.51
C ASP A 129 -2.51 5.78 2.78
N ASN A 130 -2.65 5.27 3.99
CA ASN A 130 -3.84 4.56 4.45
C ASN A 130 -4.54 5.31 5.56
N SER A 131 -5.69 5.88 5.27
CA SER A 131 -6.64 6.42 6.24
C SER A 131 -7.91 5.55 6.35
N GLY A 132 -8.04 4.57 5.46
CA GLY A 132 -9.13 3.60 5.41
C GLY A 132 -8.70 2.23 5.97
N SER A 133 -9.16 1.15 5.35
CA SER A 133 -8.85 -0.21 5.80
C SER A 133 -8.09 -1.00 4.75
N VAL A 134 -7.02 -1.69 5.18
CA VAL A 134 -6.40 -2.80 4.46
C VAL A 134 -6.73 -4.07 5.25
N THR A 135 -7.67 -4.89 4.75
CA THR A 135 -8.34 -5.89 5.58
C THR A 135 -7.65 -7.25 5.66
N ASN A 136 -6.88 -7.60 4.65
CA ASN A 136 -6.08 -8.82 4.63
C ASN A 136 -4.58 -8.50 4.63
N ASP A 137 -3.81 -9.19 3.79
CA ASP A 137 -2.37 -9.06 3.77
C ASP A 137 -1.91 -7.89 2.90
N PHE A 138 -0.99 -7.12 3.44
CA PHE A 138 -0.15 -6.21 2.67
C PHE A 138 1.23 -6.86 2.51
N ARG A 139 1.54 -7.31 1.29
CA ARG A 139 2.81 -7.95 0.97
C ARG A 139 3.64 -7.08 0.04
N ASN A 140 4.82 -6.69 0.52
CA ASN A 140 5.83 -6.01 -0.28
C ASN A 140 6.93 -7.00 -0.66
N GLU A 141 7.09 -7.28 -1.96
CA GLU A 141 8.22 -8.02 -2.54
C GLU A 141 9.15 -7.09 -3.33
N GLY A 142 8.73 -5.83 -3.56
CA GLY A 142 9.44 -4.81 -4.31
C GLY A 142 9.96 -3.68 -3.42
N GLN A 143 9.71 -2.45 -3.84
CA GLN A 143 10.15 -1.26 -3.12
C GLN A 143 8.96 -0.37 -2.77
N ILE A 144 8.96 0.13 -1.54
CA ILE A 144 8.04 1.18 -1.08
C ILE A 144 8.90 2.27 -0.45
N THR A 145 8.79 3.51 -0.96
CA THR A 145 9.58 4.61 -0.38
C THR A 145 8.98 5.09 0.93
N THR A 146 7.67 5.31 0.95
CA THR A 146 6.95 5.78 2.15
C THR A 146 5.64 5.02 2.32
N LEU A 147 5.42 4.50 3.52
CA LEU A 147 4.19 3.86 3.92
C LEU A 147 3.66 4.56 5.18
N ASN A 148 2.50 5.17 5.08
CA ASN A 148 1.84 5.83 6.19
C ASN A 148 0.51 5.13 6.50
N ASN A 149 0.38 4.61 7.71
CA ASN A 149 -0.89 4.20 8.27
C ASN A 149 -1.38 5.35 9.16
N ASN A 150 -2.21 6.23 8.60
CA ASN A 150 -2.68 7.46 9.24
C ASN A 150 -3.62 7.16 10.42
N ALA A 151 -3.95 8.16 11.23
CA ALA A 151 -4.67 8.00 12.49
C ALA A 151 -6.01 7.23 12.41
N THR A 152 -6.74 7.34 11.30
CA THR A 152 -7.98 6.56 11.06
C THR A 152 -7.73 5.24 10.32
N GLY A 153 -6.49 5.01 9.88
CA GLY A 153 -6.10 3.86 9.09
C GLY A 153 -6.06 2.57 9.89
N SER A 154 -6.51 1.49 9.29
CA SER A 154 -6.40 0.14 9.84
C SER A 154 -5.72 -0.78 8.83
N MET A 155 -4.72 -1.48 9.29
CA MET A 155 -4.02 -2.51 8.53
C MET A 155 -3.98 -3.82 9.35
N ASN A 156 -4.10 -4.96 8.68
CA ASN A 156 -3.97 -6.24 9.37
C ASN A 156 -2.49 -6.62 9.47
N ASN A 157 -1.92 -7.26 8.47
CA ASN A 157 -0.52 -7.68 8.46
C ASN A 157 0.28 -6.90 7.41
N LEU A 158 1.52 -6.54 7.73
CA LEU A 158 2.50 -6.04 6.78
C LEU A 158 3.67 -7.00 6.69
N THR A 159 3.89 -7.58 5.53
CA THR A 159 5.07 -8.41 5.25
C THR A 159 5.99 -7.68 4.27
N ASN A 160 7.18 -7.33 4.72
CA ASN A 160 8.29 -6.92 3.85
C ASN A 160 9.08 -8.17 3.51
N ALA A 161 8.85 -8.70 2.32
CA ALA A 161 9.33 -10.01 1.91
C ALA A 161 10.84 -10.03 1.61
N THR A 162 11.39 -11.20 1.48
CA THR A 162 12.82 -11.41 1.18
C THR A 162 13.31 -10.53 0.01
N ASN A 163 14.37 -9.76 0.22
CA ASN A 163 15.00 -8.79 -0.68
C ASN A 163 14.15 -7.53 -0.99
N ALA A 164 13.00 -7.37 -0.37
CA ALA A 164 12.18 -6.17 -0.51
C ALA A 164 12.69 -5.02 0.37
N SER A 165 12.26 -3.80 0.07
CA SER A 165 12.61 -2.64 0.88
C SER A 165 11.43 -1.72 1.16
N ILE A 166 11.42 -1.17 2.36
CA ILE A 166 10.55 -0.05 2.78
C ILE A 166 11.47 1.04 3.34
N GLY A 167 11.40 2.25 2.77
CA GLY A 167 12.16 3.38 3.29
C GLY A 167 11.61 3.82 4.65
N THR A 168 10.48 4.47 4.67
CA THR A 168 9.84 4.91 5.92
C THR A 168 8.49 4.26 6.11
N LEU A 169 8.25 3.72 7.30
CA LEU A 169 6.95 3.26 7.77
C LEU A 169 6.53 4.10 8.97
N THR A 170 5.42 4.83 8.84
CA THR A 170 4.80 5.56 9.95
C THR A 170 3.49 4.91 10.32
N ASN A 171 3.30 4.55 11.59
CA ASN A 171 2.04 4.04 12.11
C ASN A 171 1.44 5.03 13.10
N GLU A 172 0.37 5.72 12.70
CA GLU A 172 -0.48 6.56 13.55
C GLU A 172 -1.85 5.91 13.79
N GLY A 173 -2.18 4.89 12.98
CA GLY A 173 -3.42 4.15 13.04
C GLY A 173 -3.26 2.80 13.76
N THR A 174 -4.05 1.81 13.36
CA THR A 174 -4.02 0.46 13.93
C THR A 174 -3.33 -0.53 13.00
N LEU A 175 -2.37 -1.28 13.52
CA LEU A 175 -1.70 -2.37 12.82
C LEU A 175 -1.79 -3.63 13.67
N THR A 176 -2.88 -4.42 13.51
CA THR A 176 -3.27 -5.50 14.43
C THR A 176 -2.47 -6.78 14.29
N GLY A 177 -1.97 -7.10 13.11
CA GLY A 177 -1.19 -8.34 12.88
C GLY A 177 0.32 -8.13 12.89
N GLY A 178 0.74 -6.86 13.00
CA GLY A 178 2.15 -6.50 13.11
C GLY A 178 2.91 -6.45 11.79
N ILE A 179 4.22 -6.37 11.92
CA ILE A 179 5.19 -6.23 10.82
C ILE A 179 6.09 -7.47 10.80
N THR A 180 6.23 -8.08 9.63
CA THR A 180 7.25 -9.12 9.40
C THR A 180 8.25 -8.59 8.38
N ASN A 181 9.51 -8.45 8.79
CA ASN A 181 10.64 -8.13 7.92
C ASN A 181 11.44 -9.41 7.68
N GLU A 182 11.27 -10.02 6.50
CA GLU A 182 11.87 -11.31 6.17
C GLU A 182 13.41 -11.21 5.98
N THR A 183 14.08 -12.35 5.86
CA THR A 183 15.54 -12.41 5.67
C THR A 183 15.98 -11.61 4.42
N ASN A 184 17.04 -10.83 4.54
CA ASN A 184 17.56 -9.90 3.53
C ASN A 184 16.60 -8.76 3.13
N ALA A 185 15.45 -8.64 3.76
CA ALA A 185 14.59 -7.48 3.57
C ALA A 185 15.09 -6.29 4.40
N GLN A 186 14.80 -5.08 3.95
CA GLN A 186 15.24 -3.85 4.60
C GLN A 186 14.07 -2.93 4.93
N ILE A 187 14.07 -2.39 6.14
CA ILE A 187 13.22 -1.26 6.54
C ILE A 187 14.17 -0.19 7.10
N ASP A 188 14.20 1.00 6.48
CA ASP A 188 15.10 2.04 6.97
C ASP A 188 14.58 2.66 8.27
N SER A 189 13.28 2.94 8.35
CA SER A 189 12.69 3.54 9.57
C SER A 189 11.30 3.01 9.86
N ILE A 190 11.06 2.64 11.10
CA ILE A 190 9.72 2.42 11.66
C ILE A 190 9.48 3.50 12.71
N MET A 191 8.46 4.30 12.52
CA MET A 191 8.01 5.34 13.44
C MET A 191 6.62 4.96 13.95
N ASN A 192 6.54 4.48 15.17
CA ASN A 192 5.27 4.10 15.80
C ASN A 192 4.75 5.21 16.70
N ARG A 193 3.55 5.71 16.41
CA ARG A 193 2.85 6.76 17.16
C ARG A 193 1.52 6.29 17.75
N ASN A 194 1.22 5.00 17.63
CA ASN A 194 0.03 4.37 18.19
C ASN A 194 0.33 2.92 18.58
N ASP A 195 -0.69 2.08 18.69
CA ASP A 195 -0.50 0.67 19.04
C ASP A 195 -0.01 -0.14 17.83
N LEU A 196 1.09 -0.83 18.04
CA LEU A 196 1.69 -1.79 17.12
C LEU A 196 1.86 -3.12 17.84
N ASP A 197 1.25 -4.19 17.31
CA ASP A 197 1.31 -5.49 17.96
C ASP A 197 2.75 -6.04 17.94
N THR A 198 3.20 -6.55 16.82
CA THR A 198 4.47 -7.28 16.77
C THR A 198 5.37 -6.78 15.65
N ILE A 199 6.67 -6.67 15.91
CA ILE A 199 7.71 -6.54 14.89
C ILE A 199 8.54 -7.82 14.91
N ASN A 200 8.42 -8.66 13.88
CA ASN A 200 9.26 -9.82 13.63
C ASN A 200 10.34 -9.45 12.62
N ASN A 201 11.58 -9.34 13.06
CA ASN A 201 12.71 -8.99 12.21
C ASN A 201 13.66 -10.16 11.97
N ALA A 202 13.78 -10.59 10.73
CA ALA A 202 14.81 -11.51 10.25
C ALA A 202 15.76 -10.85 9.22
N GLY A 203 15.44 -9.63 8.78
CA GLY A 203 16.21 -8.80 7.87
C GLY A 203 16.93 -7.66 8.59
N THR A 204 17.03 -6.51 7.95
CA THR A 204 17.64 -5.31 8.52
C THR A 204 16.59 -4.23 8.81
N ILE A 205 16.62 -3.66 10.00
CA ILE A 205 15.88 -2.45 10.36
C ILE A 205 16.88 -1.43 10.87
N THR A 206 16.97 -0.26 10.20
CA THR A 206 17.95 0.75 10.63
C THR A 206 17.45 1.48 11.89
N SER A 207 16.19 1.83 11.97
CA SER A 207 15.65 2.56 13.13
C SER A 207 14.25 2.11 13.50
N ILE A 208 14.02 1.92 14.79
CA ILE A 208 12.68 1.77 15.40
C ILE A 208 12.53 2.90 16.41
N ALA A 209 11.58 3.81 16.17
CA ALA A 209 11.19 4.85 17.10
C ALA A 209 9.77 4.59 17.60
N ASN A 210 9.63 4.29 18.89
CA ASN A 210 8.35 4.22 19.57
C ASN A 210 8.13 5.57 20.25
N GLU A 211 7.27 6.39 19.64
CA GLU A 211 7.04 7.78 20.06
C GLU A 211 6.20 7.87 21.34
N SER A 212 6.18 9.05 21.97
CA SER A 212 5.45 9.28 23.22
C SER A 212 3.98 8.85 23.16
N GLY A 213 3.55 8.06 24.14
CA GLY A 213 2.20 7.51 24.25
C GLY A 213 1.92 6.28 23.39
N ALA A 214 2.88 5.85 22.56
CA ALA A 214 2.73 4.69 21.69
C ALA A 214 3.11 3.38 22.39
N THR A 215 2.54 2.27 21.94
CA THR A 215 2.86 0.93 22.45
C THR A 215 3.35 0.02 21.33
N ILE A 216 4.44 -0.69 21.56
CA ILE A 216 4.82 -1.87 20.79
C ILE A 216 4.74 -3.07 21.73
N THR A 217 3.84 -4.03 21.45
CA THR A 217 3.70 -5.18 22.33
C THR A 217 4.93 -6.10 22.27
N THR A 218 5.44 -6.40 21.07
CA THR A 218 6.60 -7.27 20.94
C THR A 218 7.55 -6.82 19.83
N ILE A 219 8.82 -6.78 20.14
CA ILE A 219 9.90 -6.75 19.15
C ILE A 219 10.65 -8.06 19.24
N ASN A 220 10.65 -8.85 18.18
CA ASN A 220 11.34 -10.12 18.09
C ASN A 220 12.42 -10.03 16.99
N ASN A 221 13.66 -9.77 17.39
CA ASN A 221 14.81 -9.76 16.50
C ASN A 221 15.36 -11.18 16.40
N GLN A 222 15.10 -11.84 15.29
CA GLN A 222 15.46 -13.24 15.05
C GLN A 222 16.99 -13.40 14.82
N SER A 223 17.49 -14.63 14.72
CA SER A 223 18.94 -14.92 14.63
C SER A 223 19.64 -14.30 13.43
N THR A 224 18.94 -14.01 12.36
CA THR A 224 19.47 -13.31 11.17
C THR A 224 19.13 -11.83 11.16
N GLY A 225 18.33 -11.38 12.13
CA GLY A 225 17.85 -10.00 12.22
C GLY A 225 18.94 -9.04 12.68
N ASP A 226 18.96 -7.89 12.08
CA ASP A 226 19.89 -6.80 12.35
C ASP A 226 19.08 -5.52 12.61
N ILE A 227 19.27 -4.90 13.78
CA ILE A 227 18.64 -3.64 14.15
C ILE A 227 19.76 -2.67 14.53
N THR A 228 19.76 -1.47 13.93
CA THR A 228 20.79 -0.50 14.29
C THR A 228 20.39 0.29 15.52
N ASP A 229 19.20 0.91 15.54
CA ASP A 229 18.75 1.77 16.62
C ASP A 229 17.34 1.40 17.10
N ILE A 230 17.12 1.43 18.42
CA ILE A 230 15.79 1.36 19.03
C ILE A 230 15.67 2.50 20.05
N THR A 231 14.66 3.33 19.88
CA THR A 231 14.31 4.39 20.83
C THR A 231 12.89 4.18 21.32
N ASN A 232 12.72 4.18 22.64
CA ASN A 232 11.44 4.19 23.31
C ASN A 232 11.31 5.51 24.09
N ALA A 233 10.46 6.41 23.59
CA ALA A 233 10.33 7.76 24.13
C ALA A 233 9.62 7.77 25.48
N VAL A 234 9.67 8.92 26.18
CA VAL A 234 8.91 9.14 27.43
C VAL A 234 7.43 8.80 27.23
N ASP A 235 6.83 8.15 28.23
CA ASP A 235 5.42 7.71 28.22
C ASP A 235 5.05 6.70 27.12
N SER A 236 6.03 6.13 26.44
CA SER A 236 5.81 5.01 25.50
C SER A 236 6.16 3.66 26.13
N THR A 237 5.69 2.57 25.52
CA THR A 237 5.90 1.22 26.04
C THR A 237 6.38 0.26 24.96
N ILE A 238 7.44 -0.48 25.26
CA ILE A 238 7.79 -1.74 24.59
C ILE A 238 7.65 -2.85 25.62
N GLU A 239 6.60 -3.69 25.50
CA GLU A 239 6.31 -4.69 26.54
C GLU A 239 7.32 -5.83 26.54
N THR A 240 7.69 -6.31 25.34
CA THR A 240 8.64 -7.43 25.19
C THR A 240 9.64 -7.14 24.11
N PHE A 241 10.92 -7.30 24.43
CA PHE A 241 12.01 -7.28 23.46
C PHE A 241 12.80 -8.59 23.55
N THR A 242 12.76 -9.37 22.48
CA THR A 242 13.54 -10.61 22.36
C THR A 242 14.59 -10.43 21.27
N ASN A 243 15.86 -10.63 21.63
CA ASN A 243 16.95 -10.49 20.68
C ASN A 243 17.77 -11.79 20.57
N ALA A 244 17.70 -12.43 19.41
CA ALA A 244 18.56 -13.55 19.03
C ALA A 244 19.56 -13.15 17.90
N GLY A 245 19.38 -11.97 17.33
CA GLY A 245 20.21 -11.39 16.26
C GLY A 245 21.20 -10.34 16.76
N THR A 246 21.40 -9.30 15.98
CA THR A 246 22.31 -8.19 16.29
C THR A 246 21.53 -6.90 16.57
N VAL A 247 21.96 -6.16 17.58
CA VAL A 247 21.57 -4.76 17.81
C VAL A 247 22.88 -3.99 17.94
N HIS A 248 23.07 -2.94 17.11
CA HIS A 248 24.36 -2.26 17.00
C HIS A 248 24.54 -1.16 18.03
N ASN A 249 23.52 -0.36 18.25
CA ASN A 249 23.60 0.74 19.19
C ASN A 249 22.84 0.42 20.50
N ASP A 250 22.96 1.29 21.47
CA ASP A 250 22.26 1.12 22.75
C ASP A 250 20.75 1.26 22.54
N PHE A 251 19.98 0.41 23.20
CA PHE A 251 18.55 0.59 23.32
C PHE A 251 18.29 1.78 24.26
N THR A 252 17.76 2.86 23.72
CA THR A 252 17.41 4.06 24.50
C THR A 252 15.97 3.93 25.00
N ASN A 253 15.80 4.07 26.31
CA ASN A 253 14.49 4.04 26.97
C ASN A 253 14.42 5.23 27.95
N ASP A 254 13.69 6.30 27.55
CA ASP A 254 13.57 7.55 28.29
C ASP A 254 12.40 7.56 29.28
#